data_7d520bc65589f46d93a8922898d5c141
#
_entry.id   7d520bc65589f46d93a8922898d5c141
#
_cell.length_a   1.000
_cell.length_b   1.000
_cell.length_c   1.000
_cell.angle_alpha   90.00
_cell.angle_beta   90.00
_cell.angle_gamma   90.00
#
_symmetry.space_group_name_H-M   'P 1'
#
loop_
_entity.id
_entity.type
_entity.pdbx_description
1 polymer ?
#
loop_
_entity_poly.entity_id
_entity_poly.type
_entity_poly.pdbx_seq_one_letter_code
_entity_poly.pdbx_strand_id
1 'polypeptide(L)'
;MNKVIYLDNAATTKVAGEVVEAMIPYFTENYGNPSSVYSFASKNKEAITTQREVIADALGAKANEIYFTAGGSESDNWALKATAEAYKNKGNHIITTKIEHHAILHTAEYLEKNGFEVTYLDVDENGMVRLEDLQAAIRPTTILISIMYANNEIGTIEPIKEIGAIAKEHGILFHTDAVQAFGQVPINVDECNIDMLSASGHKLNGPKGIGFLYIRKGVKIRSFVHGGGQERKRRAGTENVPGIIGMGTATARAIRTMEERTTKEAKLRDYLISRVLEEVPYTKLNGHPEKRLPNNANFSFRFIEGESLLIMLDMKGICASSGSACTSGSLDPSHVLLAIGLPHEIAHGSLRLTLSEETTKEEVDYVIESIKEIVTKLRNMSPLYEDFVKKTQK
;
A
#
# COMPACT_ATOMS: atom_id res chain seq x y z
N MET A 1 24.97 -16.12 12.79
CA MET A 1 24.10 -15.72 11.67
C MET A 1 24.49 -14.31 11.30
N ASN A 2 24.77 -14.04 10.03
CA ASN A 2 24.98 -12.67 9.59
C ASN A 2 23.72 -11.84 9.88
N LYS A 3 23.89 -10.58 10.30
CA LYS A 3 22.77 -9.66 10.56
C LYS A 3 21.96 -9.51 9.27
N VAL A 4 20.65 -9.76 9.32
CA VAL A 4 19.73 -9.56 8.18
C VAL A 4 19.44 -8.07 8.06
N ILE A 5 19.62 -7.49 6.89
CA ILE A 5 19.20 -6.13 6.53
C ILE A 5 17.87 -6.22 5.79
N TYR A 6 16.79 -5.82 6.47
CA TYR A 6 15.44 -5.95 5.93
C TYR A 6 14.96 -4.65 5.28
N LEU A 7 14.93 -4.63 3.95
CA LEU A 7 14.51 -3.48 3.14
C LEU A 7 13.29 -3.82 2.26
N ASP A 8 12.38 -4.65 2.76
CA ASP A 8 11.14 -5.02 2.08
C ASP A 8 9.88 -4.70 2.91
N ASN A 9 9.90 -3.55 3.59
CA ASN A 9 8.81 -3.12 4.46
C ASN A 9 7.50 -2.82 3.71
N ALA A 10 7.54 -2.59 2.40
CA ALA A 10 6.33 -2.49 1.57
C ALA A 10 5.64 -3.85 1.37
N ALA A 11 6.33 -4.97 1.50
CA ALA A 11 5.71 -6.31 1.47
C ALA A 11 5.05 -6.63 2.82
N THR A 12 5.76 -6.47 3.92
CA THR A 12 5.24 -6.58 5.30
C THR A 12 6.25 -5.96 6.26
N THR A 13 5.79 -5.54 7.43
CA THR A 13 6.66 -5.02 8.48
C THR A 13 6.76 -5.98 9.66
N LYS A 14 7.84 -5.84 10.44
CA LYS A 14 7.97 -6.45 11.76
C LYS A 14 6.94 -5.83 12.71
N VAL A 15 6.27 -6.65 13.50
CA VAL A 15 5.38 -6.14 14.55
C VAL A 15 6.21 -5.45 15.64
N ALA A 16 5.82 -4.24 16.04
CA ALA A 16 6.52 -3.49 17.08
C ALA A 16 6.35 -4.16 18.46
N GLY A 17 7.37 -4.08 19.31
CA GLY A 17 7.36 -4.72 20.65
C GLY A 17 6.15 -4.29 21.49
N GLU A 18 5.89 -2.99 21.58
CA GLU A 18 4.73 -2.44 22.30
C GLU A 18 3.38 -2.96 21.77
N VAL A 19 3.30 -3.26 20.47
CA VAL A 19 2.11 -3.85 19.84
C VAL A 19 1.93 -5.30 20.27
N VAL A 20 3.01 -6.09 20.25
CA VAL A 20 2.99 -7.49 20.71
C VAL A 20 2.57 -7.55 22.19
N GLU A 21 3.19 -6.73 23.05
CA GLU A 21 2.87 -6.65 24.48
C GLU A 21 1.41 -6.31 24.73
N ALA A 22 0.85 -5.35 23.99
CA ALA A 22 -0.56 -4.98 24.09
C ALA A 22 -1.52 -6.11 23.68
N MET A 23 -1.12 -6.97 22.72
CA MET A 23 -1.93 -8.07 22.21
C MET A 23 -1.97 -9.29 23.17
N ILE A 24 -0.86 -9.59 23.86
CA ILE A 24 -0.69 -10.83 24.63
C ILE A 24 -1.84 -11.10 25.61
N PRO A 25 -2.33 -10.14 26.43
CA PRO A 25 -3.40 -10.40 27.39
C PRO A 25 -4.72 -10.88 26.76
N TYR A 26 -4.95 -10.53 25.50
CA TYR A 26 -6.19 -10.88 24.80
C TYR A 26 -6.19 -12.29 24.19
N PHE A 27 -5.09 -13.03 24.29
CA PHE A 27 -5.03 -14.45 23.93
C PHE A 27 -5.38 -15.36 25.12
N THR A 28 -5.05 -14.98 26.34
CA THR A 28 -5.09 -15.89 27.50
C THR A 28 -5.86 -15.36 28.70
N GLU A 29 -5.89 -14.04 28.92
CA GLU A 29 -6.53 -13.44 30.09
C GLU A 29 -7.89 -12.84 29.74
N ASN A 30 -7.95 -11.99 28.71
CA ASN A 30 -9.14 -11.28 28.25
C ASN A 30 -9.70 -11.93 26.97
N TYR A 31 -10.04 -13.22 27.02
CA TYR A 31 -10.48 -14.00 25.84
C TYR A 31 -12.02 -14.03 25.66
N GLY A 32 -12.79 -13.30 26.48
CA GLY A 32 -14.25 -13.28 26.40
C GLY A 32 -14.76 -12.75 25.05
N ASN A 33 -15.81 -13.41 24.51
CA ASN A 33 -16.42 -12.95 23.27
C ASN A 33 -17.10 -11.58 23.48
N PRO A 34 -16.71 -10.52 22.73
CA PRO A 34 -17.26 -9.16 22.91
C PRO A 34 -18.78 -9.06 22.74
N SER A 35 -19.40 -10.02 22.04
CA SER A 35 -20.85 -10.08 21.84
C SER A 35 -21.61 -10.66 23.02
N SER A 36 -20.93 -11.22 24.04
CA SER A 36 -21.55 -11.82 25.21
C SER A 36 -21.98 -10.77 26.24
N VAL A 37 -23.00 -11.12 27.06
CA VAL A 37 -23.63 -10.17 27.99
C VAL A 37 -22.99 -10.13 29.38
N TYR A 38 -22.11 -11.07 29.73
CA TYR A 38 -21.45 -11.13 31.04
C TYR A 38 -20.27 -10.14 31.12
N SER A 39 -19.98 -9.71 32.35
CA SER A 39 -18.97 -8.66 32.63
C SER A 39 -17.56 -8.99 32.14
N PHE A 40 -17.19 -10.27 32.12
CA PHE A 40 -15.90 -10.71 31.60
C PHE A 40 -15.69 -10.32 30.08
N ALA A 41 -16.76 -10.30 29.32
CA ALA A 41 -16.72 -9.89 27.91
C ALA A 41 -16.74 -8.36 27.72
N SER A 42 -17.24 -7.60 28.69
CA SER A 42 -17.38 -6.14 28.59
C SER A 42 -16.04 -5.44 28.37
N LYS A 43 -14.97 -5.92 29.01
CA LYS A 43 -13.60 -5.40 28.84
C LYS A 43 -13.14 -5.45 27.37
N ASN A 44 -13.44 -6.55 26.67
CA ASN A 44 -13.06 -6.70 25.27
C ASN A 44 -13.87 -5.77 24.37
N LYS A 45 -15.14 -5.57 24.68
CA LYS A 45 -15.99 -4.61 23.95
C LYS A 45 -15.50 -3.17 24.12
N GLU A 46 -15.12 -2.78 25.33
CA GLU A 46 -14.53 -1.47 25.62
C GLU A 46 -13.19 -1.31 24.89
N ALA A 47 -12.32 -2.31 24.98
CA ALA A 47 -11.03 -2.30 24.30
C ALA A 47 -11.18 -2.12 22.78
N ILE A 48 -12.08 -2.84 22.13
CA ILE A 48 -12.40 -2.67 20.69
C ILE A 48 -12.86 -1.23 20.41
N THR A 49 -13.73 -0.69 21.27
CA THR A 49 -14.23 0.68 21.10
C THR A 49 -13.10 1.70 21.16
N THR A 50 -12.23 1.59 22.16
CA THR A 50 -11.05 2.47 22.31
C THR A 50 -10.13 2.40 21.06
N GLN A 51 -9.84 1.19 20.56
CA GLN A 51 -8.98 1.08 19.36
C GLN A 51 -9.65 1.67 18.12
N ARG A 52 -10.96 1.55 18.01
CA ARG A 52 -11.74 2.17 16.94
C ARG A 52 -11.70 3.70 16.99
N GLU A 53 -11.75 4.28 18.20
CA GLU A 53 -11.59 5.72 18.43
C GLU A 53 -10.19 6.19 18.02
N VAL A 54 -9.15 5.48 18.43
CA VAL A 54 -7.75 5.78 18.06
C VAL A 54 -7.57 5.84 16.53
N ILE A 55 -8.14 4.87 15.82
CA ILE A 55 -8.05 4.84 14.35
C ILE A 55 -8.86 5.99 13.73
N ALA A 56 -10.04 6.28 14.27
CA ALA A 56 -10.88 7.37 13.78
C ALA A 56 -10.18 8.73 13.97
N ASP A 57 -9.61 8.97 15.13
CA ASP A 57 -8.88 10.21 15.45
C ASP A 57 -7.68 10.39 14.49
N ALA A 58 -6.97 9.31 14.17
CA ALA A 58 -5.85 9.34 13.22
C ALA A 58 -6.25 9.76 11.80
N LEU A 59 -7.53 9.66 11.45
CA LEU A 59 -8.09 10.02 10.13
C LEU A 59 -8.90 11.33 10.15
N GLY A 60 -9.14 11.93 11.32
CA GLY A 60 -10.13 13.01 11.47
C GLY A 60 -11.58 12.51 11.27
N ALA A 61 -11.84 11.22 11.53
CA ALA A 61 -13.12 10.55 11.35
C ALA A 61 -13.84 10.31 12.68
N LYS A 62 -14.99 9.64 12.65
CA LYS A 62 -15.74 9.21 13.82
C LYS A 62 -15.60 7.71 14.01
N ALA A 63 -15.58 7.23 15.26
CA ALA A 63 -15.45 5.81 15.57
C ALA A 63 -16.51 4.92 14.87
N ASN A 64 -17.72 5.44 14.66
CA ASN A 64 -18.78 4.72 13.96
C ASN A 64 -18.61 4.63 12.43
N GLU A 65 -17.57 5.23 11.89
CA GLU A 65 -17.19 5.17 10.47
C GLU A 65 -16.08 4.15 10.20
N ILE A 66 -15.46 3.59 11.25
CA ILE A 66 -14.43 2.55 11.14
C ILE A 66 -15.04 1.17 11.25
N TYR A 67 -14.67 0.24 10.37
CA TYR A 67 -15.09 -1.16 10.33
C TYR A 67 -13.88 -2.07 10.20
N PHE A 68 -13.68 -2.99 11.15
CA PHE A 68 -12.57 -3.92 11.12
C PHE A 68 -12.77 -5.01 10.06
N THR A 69 -11.69 -5.35 9.37
CA THR A 69 -11.60 -6.36 8.32
C THR A 69 -10.39 -7.27 8.56
N ALA A 70 -10.21 -8.30 7.74
CA ALA A 70 -9.02 -9.15 7.83
C ALA A 70 -7.76 -8.52 7.18
N GLY A 71 -7.88 -7.34 6.54
CA GLY A 71 -6.76 -6.66 5.89
C GLY A 71 -7.20 -5.78 4.72
N GLY A 72 -6.23 -5.17 4.03
CA GLY A 72 -6.48 -4.27 2.91
C GLY A 72 -7.28 -4.90 1.79
N SER A 73 -6.94 -6.12 1.36
CA SER A 73 -7.65 -6.81 0.28
C SER A 73 -9.13 -7.04 0.57
N GLU A 74 -9.51 -7.37 1.82
CA GLU A 74 -10.93 -7.47 2.20
C GLU A 74 -11.59 -6.09 2.14
N SER A 75 -10.91 -5.05 2.63
CA SER A 75 -11.43 -3.68 2.63
C SER A 75 -11.68 -3.17 1.21
N ASP A 76 -10.73 -3.37 0.30
CA ASP A 76 -10.83 -2.98 -1.11
C ASP A 76 -11.98 -3.71 -1.82
N ASN A 77 -12.03 -5.03 -1.66
CA ASN A 77 -13.12 -5.84 -2.22
C ASN A 77 -14.49 -5.38 -1.69
N TRP A 78 -14.57 -5.10 -0.39
CA TRP A 78 -15.82 -4.62 0.21
C TRP A 78 -16.20 -3.25 -0.34
N ALA A 79 -15.27 -2.29 -0.38
CA ALA A 79 -15.52 -0.96 -0.91
C ALA A 79 -16.06 -1.00 -2.35
N LEU A 80 -15.40 -1.75 -3.25
CA LEU A 80 -15.79 -1.81 -4.65
C LEU A 80 -17.09 -2.60 -4.87
N LYS A 81 -17.14 -3.85 -4.40
CA LYS A 81 -18.27 -4.75 -4.66
C LYS A 81 -19.55 -4.27 -4.00
N ALA A 82 -19.47 -3.82 -2.75
CA ALA A 82 -20.66 -3.37 -2.03
C ALA A 82 -21.18 -2.01 -2.55
N THR A 83 -20.30 -1.14 -3.06
CA THR A 83 -20.70 0.08 -3.76
C THR A 83 -21.36 -0.25 -5.09
N ALA A 84 -20.75 -1.11 -5.90
CA ALA A 84 -21.31 -1.56 -7.17
C ALA A 84 -22.74 -2.11 -6.99
N GLU A 85 -22.94 -2.99 -6.01
CA GLU A 85 -24.26 -3.56 -5.72
C GLU A 85 -25.27 -2.51 -5.20
N ALA A 86 -24.84 -1.63 -4.30
CA ALA A 86 -25.72 -0.65 -3.67
C ALA A 86 -26.17 0.45 -4.64
N TYR A 87 -25.32 0.83 -5.59
CA TYR A 87 -25.54 1.96 -6.50
C TYR A 87 -25.85 1.55 -7.94
N LYS A 88 -26.01 0.27 -8.26
CA LYS A 88 -26.32 -0.25 -9.61
C LYS A 88 -27.53 0.40 -10.28
N ASN A 89 -28.48 0.94 -9.50
CA ASN A 89 -29.63 1.65 -10.05
C ASN A 89 -29.33 3.11 -10.41
N LYS A 90 -28.16 3.66 -9.99
CA LYS A 90 -27.69 5.00 -10.34
C LYS A 90 -26.74 4.97 -11.54
N GLY A 91 -26.02 3.88 -11.69
CA GLY A 91 -25.06 3.69 -12.77
C GLY A 91 -24.26 2.39 -12.60
N ASN A 92 -23.41 2.13 -13.59
CA ASN A 92 -22.58 0.93 -13.65
C ASN A 92 -21.13 1.22 -13.99
N HIS A 93 -20.69 2.50 -13.96
CA HIS A 93 -19.34 2.86 -14.32
C HIS A 93 -18.47 3.15 -13.09
N ILE A 94 -17.25 2.62 -13.11
CA ILE A 94 -16.22 2.77 -12.08
C ILE A 94 -14.95 3.28 -12.74
N ILE A 95 -14.26 4.21 -12.10
CA ILE A 95 -12.96 4.72 -12.53
C ILE A 95 -11.90 4.26 -11.54
N THR A 96 -10.81 3.71 -12.04
CA THR A 96 -9.63 3.32 -11.27
C THR A 96 -8.36 3.58 -12.09
N THR A 97 -7.19 3.15 -11.62
CA THR A 97 -5.92 3.36 -12.33
C THR A 97 -5.27 2.05 -12.75
N LYS A 98 -4.35 2.12 -13.72
CA LYS A 98 -3.55 0.96 -14.15
C LYS A 98 -2.49 0.54 -13.14
N ILE A 99 -2.20 1.36 -12.14
CA ILE A 99 -1.14 1.13 -11.15
C ILE A 99 -1.64 0.62 -9.79
N GLU A 100 -2.92 0.30 -9.69
CA GLU A 100 -3.54 -0.19 -8.46
C GLU A 100 -2.95 -1.52 -7.97
N HIS A 101 -3.12 -1.78 -6.68
CA HIS A 101 -2.88 -3.12 -6.14
C HIS A 101 -3.83 -4.15 -6.76
N HIS A 102 -3.39 -5.40 -6.90
CA HIS A 102 -4.21 -6.48 -7.49
C HIS A 102 -5.55 -6.70 -6.80
N ALA A 103 -5.69 -6.33 -5.51
CA ALA A 103 -6.98 -6.37 -4.82
C ALA A 103 -8.03 -5.45 -5.47
N ILE A 104 -7.61 -4.32 -6.04
CA ILE A 104 -8.46 -3.41 -6.81
C ILE A 104 -8.62 -3.93 -8.24
N LEU A 105 -7.50 -4.21 -8.95
CA LEU A 105 -7.55 -4.59 -10.37
C LEU A 105 -8.39 -5.85 -10.59
N HIS A 106 -8.13 -6.94 -9.85
CA HIS A 106 -8.90 -8.18 -10.03
C HIS A 106 -10.35 -8.04 -9.53
N THR A 107 -10.62 -7.14 -8.58
CA THR A 107 -12.01 -6.83 -8.18
C THR A 107 -12.70 -6.04 -9.28
N ALA A 108 -12.03 -5.12 -9.94
CA ALA A 108 -12.56 -4.38 -11.08
C ALA A 108 -12.87 -5.33 -12.26
N GLU A 109 -11.94 -6.22 -12.62
CA GLU A 109 -12.17 -7.27 -13.63
C GLU A 109 -13.35 -8.18 -13.30
N TYR A 110 -13.52 -8.54 -12.02
CA TYR A 110 -14.68 -9.29 -11.57
C TYR A 110 -15.98 -8.50 -11.80
N LEU A 111 -15.99 -7.20 -11.52
CA LEU A 111 -17.15 -6.35 -11.72
C LEU A 111 -17.49 -6.17 -13.21
N GLU A 112 -16.48 -6.05 -14.09
CA GLU A 112 -16.67 -6.03 -15.55
C GLU A 112 -17.41 -7.29 -16.03
N LYS A 113 -16.98 -8.48 -15.57
CA LYS A 113 -17.64 -9.76 -15.86
C LYS A 113 -19.07 -9.84 -15.32
N ASN A 114 -19.44 -8.94 -14.39
CA ASN A 114 -20.79 -8.86 -13.80
C ASN A 114 -21.59 -7.64 -14.27
N GLY A 115 -21.23 -7.05 -15.42
CA GLY A 115 -22.03 -6.03 -16.12
C GLY A 115 -21.71 -4.58 -15.71
N PHE A 116 -20.60 -4.34 -15.03
CA PHE A 116 -20.10 -3.00 -14.80
C PHE A 116 -19.10 -2.60 -15.90
N GLU A 117 -18.94 -1.32 -16.08
CA GLU A 117 -17.92 -0.73 -16.95
C GLU A 117 -16.81 -0.16 -16.09
N VAL A 118 -15.54 -0.43 -16.44
CA VAL A 118 -14.40 0.11 -15.70
C VAL A 118 -13.50 0.91 -16.64
N THR A 119 -13.18 2.14 -16.24
CA THR A 119 -12.11 2.91 -16.89
C THR A 119 -10.85 2.82 -16.05
N TYR A 120 -9.78 2.28 -16.63
CA TYR A 120 -8.45 2.24 -16.03
C TYR A 120 -7.64 3.41 -16.55
N LEU A 121 -7.48 4.46 -15.75
CA LEU A 121 -6.72 5.65 -16.12
C LEU A 121 -5.24 5.30 -16.32
N ASP A 122 -4.66 5.89 -17.33
CA ASP A 122 -3.20 5.97 -17.50
C ASP A 122 -2.60 6.92 -16.44
N VAL A 123 -1.31 6.76 -16.22
CA VAL A 123 -0.51 7.64 -15.36
C VAL A 123 0.65 8.23 -16.16
N ASP A 124 1.27 9.28 -15.66
CA ASP A 124 2.49 9.83 -16.24
C ASP A 124 3.73 8.95 -15.97
N GLU A 125 4.89 9.36 -16.46
CA GLU A 125 6.17 8.65 -16.28
C GLU A 125 6.64 8.59 -14.81
N ASN A 126 6.03 9.35 -13.92
CA ASN A 126 6.24 9.35 -12.48
C ASN A 126 5.20 8.52 -11.72
N GLY A 127 4.22 7.99 -12.43
CA GLY A 127 3.12 7.21 -11.87
C GLY A 127 2.02 8.06 -11.26
N MET A 128 1.86 9.32 -11.65
CA MET A 128 0.79 10.19 -11.16
C MET A 128 -0.39 10.21 -12.13
N VAL A 129 -1.60 10.18 -11.58
CA VAL A 129 -2.84 10.40 -12.33
C VAL A 129 -2.91 11.84 -12.82
N ARG A 130 -3.26 12.02 -14.10
CA ARG A 130 -3.59 13.34 -14.65
C ARG A 130 -5.05 13.68 -14.33
N LEU A 131 -5.25 14.82 -13.68
CA LEU A 131 -6.61 15.22 -13.25
C LEU A 131 -7.53 15.49 -14.44
N GLU A 132 -6.98 15.94 -15.57
CA GLU A 132 -7.72 16.14 -16.82
C GLU A 132 -8.26 14.81 -17.38
N ASP A 133 -7.48 13.73 -17.31
CA ASP A 133 -7.89 12.41 -17.75
C ASP A 133 -8.98 11.84 -16.82
N LEU A 134 -8.87 12.07 -15.51
CA LEU A 134 -9.91 11.72 -14.56
C LEU A 134 -11.23 12.45 -14.89
N GLN A 135 -11.19 13.78 -15.09
CA GLN A 135 -12.37 14.57 -15.43
C GLN A 135 -13.01 14.10 -16.74
N ALA A 136 -12.19 13.84 -17.77
CA ALA A 136 -12.67 13.36 -19.06
C ALA A 136 -13.29 11.96 -19.01
N ALA A 137 -12.88 11.12 -18.05
CA ALA A 137 -13.41 9.77 -17.86
C ALA A 137 -14.78 9.74 -17.15
N ILE A 138 -15.19 10.82 -16.49
CA ILE A 138 -16.45 10.89 -15.75
C ILE A 138 -17.63 10.83 -16.71
N ARG A 139 -18.60 9.97 -16.41
CA ARG A 139 -19.85 9.75 -17.15
C ARG A 139 -21.06 9.92 -16.22
N PRO A 140 -22.26 10.18 -16.77
CA PRO A 140 -23.49 10.20 -15.96
C PRO A 140 -23.75 8.90 -15.18
N THR A 141 -23.19 7.77 -15.63
CA THR A 141 -23.28 6.45 -15.00
C THR A 141 -22.15 6.15 -14.02
N THR A 142 -21.20 7.09 -13.79
CA THR A 142 -20.09 6.87 -12.86
C THR A 142 -20.59 6.90 -11.41
N ILE A 143 -20.34 5.83 -10.68
CA ILE A 143 -20.78 5.65 -9.28
C ILE A 143 -19.64 5.64 -8.28
N LEU A 144 -18.41 5.35 -8.73
CA LEU A 144 -17.24 5.22 -7.87
C LEU A 144 -15.97 5.65 -8.62
N ILE A 145 -15.14 6.42 -7.93
CA ILE A 145 -13.73 6.63 -8.26
C ILE A 145 -12.94 5.90 -7.18
N SER A 146 -12.03 4.99 -7.57
CA SER A 146 -11.15 4.25 -6.67
C SER A 146 -9.72 4.42 -7.13
N ILE A 147 -8.95 5.24 -6.43
CA ILE A 147 -7.55 5.54 -6.75
C ILE A 147 -6.72 5.43 -5.48
N MET A 148 -5.64 4.65 -5.54
CA MET A 148 -4.76 4.43 -4.39
C MET A 148 -4.13 5.74 -3.90
N TYR A 149 -3.90 5.83 -2.59
CA TYR A 149 -3.29 7.01 -1.98
C TYR A 149 -1.81 7.14 -2.35
N ALA A 150 -1.10 6.01 -2.30
CA ALA A 150 0.31 5.93 -2.68
C ALA A 150 0.64 4.55 -3.23
N ASN A 151 1.47 4.49 -4.25
CA ASN A 151 1.81 3.24 -4.90
C ASN A 151 2.83 2.43 -4.09
N ASN A 152 2.56 1.15 -3.90
CA ASN A 152 3.37 0.21 -3.11
C ASN A 152 4.69 -0.19 -3.78
N GLU A 153 4.84 0.01 -5.08
CA GLU A 153 6.05 -0.36 -5.82
C GLU A 153 7.00 0.83 -5.99
N ILE A 154 6.51 1.90 -6.61
CA ILE A 154 7.32 3.07 -6.97
C ILE A 154 7.24 4.22 -5.95
N GLY A 155 6.36 4.11 -4.96
CA GLY A 155 6.25 5.05 -3.85
C GLY A 155 5.51 6.35 -4.16
N THR A 156 5.12 6.63 -5.39
CA THR A 156 4.43 7.87 -5.79
C THR A 156 3.16 8.07 -4.98
N ILE A 157 2.96 9.29 -4.47
CA ILE A 157 1.76 9.73 -3.75
C ILE A 157 0.85 10.46 -4.73
N GLU A 158 -0.40 10.02 -4.85
CA GLU A 158 -1.39 10.60 -5.74
C GLU A 158 -1.96 11.94 -5.23
N PRO A 159 -2.48 12.80 -6.10
CA PRO A 159 -3.09 14.09 -5.73
C PRO A 159 -4.50 13.88 -5.15
N ILE A 160 -4.57 13.21 -3.99
CA ILE A 160 -5.81 12.71 -3.38
C ILE A 160 -6.81 13.82 -3.05
N LYS A 161 -6.31 14.98 -2.62
CA LYS A 161 -7.17 16.11 -2.27
C LYS A 161 -7.90 16.67 -3.51
N GLU A 162 -7.20 16.77 -4.61
CA GLU A 162 -7.74 17.21 -5.90
C GLU A 162 -8.70 16.18 -6.49
N ILE A 163 -8.35 14.89 -6.42
CA ILE A 163 -9.21 13.79 -6.85
C ILE A 163 -10.52 13.79 -6.04
N GLY A 164 -10.42 13.90 -4.72
CA GLY A 164 -11.61 13.96 -3.85
C GLY A 164 -12.47 15.21 -4.10
N ALA A 165 -11.87 16.33 -4.45
CA ALA A 165 -12.62 17.54 -4.84
C ALA A 165 -13.42 17.30 -6.12
N ILE A 166 -12.81 16.70 -7.15
CA ILE A 166 -13.47 16.33 -8.41
C ILE A 166 -14.62 15.34 -8.14
N ALA A 167 -14.37 14.29 -7.37
CA ALA A 167 -15.40 13.31 -7.03
C ALA A 167 -16.61 13.95 -6.34
N LYS A 168 -16.36 14.83 -5.38
CA LYS A 168 -17.40 15.58 -4.64
C LYS A 168 -18.19 16.51 -5.54
N GLU A 169 -17.53 17.26 -6.43
CA GLU A 169 -18.19 18.17 -7.39
C GLU A 169 -19.20 17.41 -8.26
N HIS A 170 -18.85 16.21 -8.69
CA HIS A 170 -19.71 15.35 -9.52
C HIS A 170 -20.67 14.45 -8.72
N GLY A 171 -20.65 14.47 -7.39
CA GLY A 171 -21.50 13.64 -6.53
C GLY A 171 -21.21 12.13 -6.66
N ILE A 172 -19.97 11.79 -6.99
CA ILE A 172 -19.44 10.43 -7.14
C ILE A 172 -18.75 10.03 -5.84
N LEU A 173 -18.90 8.76 -5.41
CA LEU A 173 -18.18 8.25 -4.26
C LEU A 173 -16.69 8.13 -4.55
N PHE A 174 -15.86 8.49 -3.57
CA PHE A 174 -14.41 8.36 -3.64
C PHE A 174 -13.88 7.35 -2.62
N HIS A 175 -13.26 6.29 -3.12
CA HIS A 175 -12.50 5.29 -2.37
C HIS A 175 -11.00 5.46 -2.63
N THR A 176 -10.19 5.27 -1.61
CA THR A 176 -8.74 5.19 -1.75
C THR A 176 -8.17 3.97 -1.01
N ASP A 177 -7.35 3.17 -1.69
CA ASP A 177 -6.46 2.23 -1.03
C ASP A 177 -5.30 3.01 -0.39
N ALA A 178 -5.36 3.16 0.93
CA ALA A 178 -4.34 3.86 1.71
C ALA A 178 -3.42 2.89 2.48
N VAL A 179 -3.36 1.62 2.09
CA VAL A 179 -2.59 0.57 2.77
C VAL A 179 -1.12 0.95 2.91
N GLN A 180 -0.53 1.61 1.93
CA GLN A 180 0.86 2.08 1.98
C GLN A 180 1.01 3.48 2.59
N ALA A 181 -0.05 4.28 2.60
CA ALA A 181 0.00 5.68 3.05
C ALA A 181 -0.36 5.83 4.54
N PHE A 182 -1.32 5.03 5.05
CA PHE A 182 -1.77 5.14 6.43
C PHE A 182 -0.64 4.87 7.42
N GLY A 183 -0.40 5.84 8.29
CA GLY A 183 0.72 5.83 9.23
C GLY A 183 2.08 6.28 8.65
N GLN A 184 2.17 6.54 7.33
CA GLN A 184 3.38 7.05 6.66
C GLN A 184 3.27 8.54 6.29
N VAL A 185 2.05 8.98 5.99
CA VAL A 185 1.76 10.39 5.69
C VAL A 185 0.51 10.83 6.46
N PRO A 186 0.36 12.12 6.77
CA PRO A 186 -0.88 12.63 7.38
C PRO A 186 -2.07 12.44 6.43
N ILE A 187 -3.17 11.91 6.96
CA ILE A 187 -4.41 11.72 6.21
C ILE A 187 -5.55 12.35 7.02
N ASN A 188 -6.33 13.22 6.37
CA ASN A 188 -7.60 13.74 6.90
C ASN A 188 -8.69 13.46 5.86
N VAL A 189 -9.64 12.60 6.21
CA VAL A 189 -10.67 12.14 5.27
C VAL A 189 -11.66 13.24 4.88
N ASP A 190 -11.86 14.25 5.74
CA ASP A 190 -12.75 15.37 5.44
C ASP A 190 -12.09 16.39 4.50
N GLU A 191 -10.82 16.72 4.74
CA GLU A 191 -10.06 17.62 3.86
C GLU A 191 -9.86 17.04 2.45
N CYS A 192 -9.72 15.73 2.36
CA CYS A 192 -9.53 15.01 1.10
C CYS A 192 -10.85 14.54 0.46
N ASN A 193 -12.02 14.84 1.07
CA ASN A 193 -13.33 14.37 0.62
C ASN A 193 -13.39 12.85 0.34
N ILE A 194 -12.69 12.05 1.14
CA ILE A 194 -12.67 10.59 1.02
C ILE A 194 -13.95 10.02 1.62
N ASP A 195 -14.67 9.18 0.87
CA ASP A 195 -15.88 8.49 1.32
C ASP A 195 -15.58 7.11 1.90
N MET A 196 -14.55 6.44 1.38
CA MET A 196 -14.07 5.14 1.86
C MET A 196 -12.55 5.08 1.78
N LEU A 197 -11.93 4.41 2.78
CA LEU A 197 -10.48 4.25 2.84
C LEU A 197 -10.13 2.87 3.39
N SER A 198 -9.26 2.16 2.67
CA SER A 198 -8.73 0.86 3.08
C SER A 198 -7.36 0.97 3.74
N ALA A 199 -7.15 0.21 4.82
CA ALA A 199 -5.85 0.10 5.49
C ALA A 199 -5.58 -1.31 6.01
N SER A 200 -4.31 -1.62 6.30
CA SER A 200 -3.87 -2.93 6.77
C SER A 200 -2.81 -2.82 7.86
N GLY A 201 -2.97 -3.55 8.96
CA GLY A 201 -2.11 -3.46 10.15
C GLY A 201 -0.66 -3.82 9.88
N HIS A 202 -0.41 -4.82 9.03
CA HIS A 202 0.95 -5.30 8.79
C HIS A 202 1.84 -4.34 7.96
N LYS A 203 1.33 -3.21 7.53
CA LYS A 203 2.11 -2.17 6.83
C LYS A 203 2.56 -1.03 7.75
N LEU A 204 2.06 -1.00 9.00
CA LEU A 204 2.41 0.02 10.00
C LEU A 204 2.93 -0.59 11.31
N ASN A 205 3.71 -1.66 11.23
CA ASN A 205 4.25 -2.39 12.38
C ASN A 205 3.19 -3.03 13.29
N GLY A 206 1.99 -3.26 12.75
CA GLY A 206 0.90 -4.01 13.37
C GLY A 206 0.86 -5.47 12.92
N PRO A 207 -0.07 -6.27 13.46
CA PRO A 207 -0.19 -7.69 13.12
C PRO A 207 -0.76 -7.90 11.71
N LYS A 208 -0.43 -9.05 11.13
CA LYS A 208 -1.08 -9.59 9.92
C LYS A 208 -2.50 -10.03 10.26
N GLY A 209 -3.37 -10.13 9.26
CA GLY A 209 -4.74 -10.65 9.45
C GLY A 209 -5.71 -9.66 10.10
N ILE A 210 -5.39 -8.38 10.07
CA ILE A 210 -6.25 -7.27 10.53
C ILE A 210 -6.07 -6.05 9.63
N GLY A 211 -7.15 -5.36 9.36
CA GLY A 211 -7.22 -4.07 8.70
C GLY A 211 -8.53 -3.37 9.06
N PHE A 212 -8.82 -2.31 8.38
CA PHE A 212 -10.11 -1.64 8.49
C PHE A 212 -10.53 -1.01 7.16
N LEU A 213 -11.84 -0.81 7.03
CA LEU A 213 -12.46 0.05 6.05
C LEU A 213 -13.08 1.24 6.79
N TYR A 214 -12.64 2.45 6.47
CA TYR A 214 -13.37 3.67 6.78
C TYR A 214 -14.52 3.82 5.80
N ILE A 215 -15.69 4.14 6.31
CA ILE A 215 -16.91 4.40 5.52
C ILE A 215 -17.55 5.67 6.08
N ARG A 216 -17.54 6.75 5.31
CA ARG A 216 -18.14 8.03 5.69
C ARG A 216 -19.60 7.87 6.08
N LYS A 217 -20.03 8.55 7.13
CA LYS A 217 -21.44 8.59 7.53
C LYS A 217 -22.32 9.05 6.35
N GLY A 218 -23.33 8.25 6.04
CA GLY A 218 -24.23 8.52 4.90
C GLY A 218 -23.96 7.68 3.66
N VAL A 219 -22.74 7.14 3.50
CA VAL A 219 -22.44 6.17 2.44
C VAL A 219 -23.16 4.85 2.71
N LYS A 220 -24.00 4.45 1.78
CA LYS A 220 -24.86 3.27 1.90
C LYS A 220 -24.28 2.12 1.09
N ILE A 221 -23.35 1.40 1.66
CA ILE A 221 -22.87 0.12 1.08
C ILE A 221 -23.42 -1.07 1.87
N ARG A 222 -23.54 -2.21 1.19
CA ARG A 222 -24.07 -3.44 1.78
C ARG A 222 -23.02 -4.19 2.60
N SER A 223 -23.49 -5.14 3.41
CA SER A 223 -22.62 -6.11 4.08
C SER A 223 -21.88 -6.94 3.05
N PHE A 224 -20.56 -7.13 3.25
CA PHE A 224 -19.73 -7.96 2.38
C PHE A 224 -19.65 -9.40 2.89
N VAL A 225 -19.47 -9.58 4.20
CA VAL A 225 -19.45 -10.90 4.85
C VAL A 225 -20.76 -11.07 5.62
N HIS A 226 -21.56 -12.08 5.26
CA HIS A 226 -22.87 -12.33 5.85
C HIS A 226 -22.76 -13.30 7.03
N GLY A 227 -23.57 -13.08 8.09
CA GLY A 227 -23.58 -13.91 9.30
C GLY A 227 -24.12 -13.17 10.52
N GLY A 228 -23.41 -13.20 11.63
CA GLY A 228 -23.78 -12.53 12.88
C GLY A 228 -23.76 -10.99 12.79
N GLY A 229 -24.17 -10.34 13.89
CA GLY A 229 -24.37 -8.89 13.94
C GLY A 229 -23.12 -8.05 14.23
N GLN A 230 -21.92 -8.64 14.13
CA GLN A 230 -20.66 -7.93 14.37
C GLN A 230 -20.50 -6.75 13.41
N GLU A 231 -19.61 -5.84 13.74
CA GLU A 231 -19.36 -4.60 12.97
C GLU A 231 -20.68 -3.92 12.55
N ARG A 232 -21.61 -3.81 13.50
CA ARG A 232 -22.93 -3.16 13.29
C ARG A 232 -23.74 -3.78 12.13
N LYS A 233 -23.69 -5.11 12.01
CA LYS A 233 -24.34 -5.92 10.97
C LYS A 233 -23.80 -5.70 9.55
N ARG A 234 -22.60 -5.13 9.43
CA ARG A 234 -22.00 -4.86 8.11
C ARG A 234 -20.87 -5.83 7.76
N ARG A 235 -20.26 -6.46 8.77
CA ARG A 235 -19.23 -7.47 8.55
C ARG A 235 -19.32 -8.51 9.65
N ALA A 236 -19.79 -9.69 9.32
CA ALA A 236 -19.97 -10.79 10.27
C ALA A 236 -18.66 -11.48 10.64
N GLY A 237 -18.70 -12.29 11.67
CA GLY A 237 -17.57 -13.04 12.22
C GLY A 237 -17.15 -12.50 13.59
N THR A 238 -16.79 -13.41 14.51
CA THR A 238 -16.28 -13.05 15.83
C THR A 238 -15.09 -12.09 15.69
N GLU A 239 -15.13 -11.01 16.47
CA GLU A 239 -14.10 -9.98 16.40
C GLU A 239 -12.71 -10.55 16.77
N ASN A 240 -11.73 -10.30 15.94
CA ASN A 240 -10.32 -10.62 16.19
C ASN A 240 -9.76 -9.63 17.25
N VAL A 241 -10.14 -9.83 18.52
CA VAL A 241 -9.79 -8.89 19.60
C VAL A 241 -8.29 -8.61 19.66
N PRO A 242 -7.40 -9.62 19.73
CA PRO A 242 -5.96 -9.35 19.75
C PRO A 242 -5.48 -8.56 18.53
N GLY A 243 -5.99 -8.90 17.35
CA GLY A 243 -5.66 -8.18 16.10
C GLY A 243 -6.12 -6.72 16.13
N ILE A 244 -7.33 -6.46 16.65
CA ILE A 244 -7.89 -5.10 16.77
C ILE A 244 -7.05 -4.27 17.74
N ILE A 245 -6.67 -4.85 18.90
CA ILE A 245 -5.78 -4.20 19.85
C ILE A 245 -4.45 -3.87 19.18
N GLY A 246 -3.87 -4.84 18.49
CA GLY A 246 -2.63 -4.64 17.75
C GLY A 246 -2.73 -3.55 16.68
N MET A 247 -3.84 -3.50 15.92
CA MET A 247 -4.09 -2.48 14.91
C MET A 247 -4.16 -1.07 15.51
N GLY A 248 -4.94 -0.88 16.58
CA GLY A 248 -5.07 0.42 17.23
C GLY A 248 -3.79 0.87 17.92
N THR A 249 -3.08 -0.04 18.59
CA THR A 249 -1.78 0.26 19.23
C THR A 249 -0.74 0.65 18.15
N ALA A 250 -0.69 -0.09 17.04
CA ALA A 250 0.19 0.25 15.92
C ALA A 250 -0.16 1.62 15.31
N THR A 251 -1.46 1.94 15.20
CA THR A 251 -1.93 3.26 14.74
C THR A 251 -1.46 4.37 15.68
N ALA A 252 -1.72 4.24 16.99
CA ALA A 252 -1.31 5.23 17.98
C ALA A 252 0.21 5.47 17.94
N ARG A 253 0.99 4.39 17.82
CA ARG A 253 2.43 4.45 17.68
C ARG A 253 2.84 5.18 16.38
N ALA A 254 2.28 4.77 15.25
CA ALA A 254 2.62 5.34 13.95
C ALA A 254 2.36 6.86 13.90
N ILE A 255 1.25 7.33 14.47
CA ILE A 255 0.93 8.76 14.54
C ILE A 255 1.87 9.50 15.50
N ARG A 256 2.12 8.95 16.69
CA ARG A 256 3.02 9.55 17.70
C ARG A 256 4.44 9.74 17.17
N THR A 257 4.94 8.80 16.37
CA THR A 257 6.32 8.80 15.87
C THR A 257 6.46 9.31 14.44
N MET A 258 5.37 9.70 13.80
CA MET A 258 5.32 9.96 12.34
C MET A 258 6.39 10.96 11.91
N GLU A 259 6.43 12.14 12.49
CA GLU A 259 7.33 13.22 12.05
C GLU A 259 8.81 12.82 12.16
N GLU A 260 9.22 12.29 13.32
CA GLU A 260 10.60 11.86 13.55
C GLU A 260 11.00 10.71 12.63
N ARG A 261 10.15 9.66 12.59
CA ARG A 261 10.37 8.45 11.80
C ARG A 261 10.45 8.74 10.31
N THR A 262 9.45 9.43 9.77
CA THR A 262 9.38 9.70 8.33
C THR A 262 10.45 10.69 7.87
N THR A 263 10.87 11.62 8.72
CA THR A 263 12.00 12.51 8.46
C THR A 263 13.32 11.72 8.36
N LYS A 264 13.55 10.78 9.29
CA LYS A 264 14.72 9.90 9.25
C LYS A 264 14.71 9.02 8.00
N GLU A 265 13.58 8.36 7.73
CA GLU A 265 13.42 7.48 6.58
C GLU A 265 13.65 8.24 5.26
N ALA A 266 13.06 9.43 5.10
CA ALA A 266 13.21 10.24 3.91
C ALA A 266 14.68 10.66 3.69
N LYS A 267 15.39 11.09 4.73
CA LYS A 267 16.81 11.42 4.63
C LYS A 267 17.67 10.24 4.18
N LEU A 268 17.44 9.05 4.74
CA LEU A 268 18.16 7.84 4.35
C LEU A 268 17.78 7.37 2.95
N ARG A 269 16.50 7.46 2.58
CA ARG A 269 16.02 7.18 1.23
C ARG A 269 16.65 8.09 0.19
N ASP A 270 16.67 9.40 0.43
CA ASP A 270 17.25 10.37 -0.50
C ASP A 270 18.76 10.18 -0.64
N TYR A 271 19.45 9.86 0.46
CA TYR A 271 20.84 9.47 0.45
C TYR A 271 21.08 8.22 -0.40
N LEU A 272 20.27 7.16 -0.20
CA LEU A 272 20.32 5.94 -1.00
C LEU A 272 20.10 6.24 -2.50
N ILE A 273 19.06 7.02 -2.82
CA ILE A 273 18.71 7.38 -4.20
C ILE A 273 19.87 8.13 -4.87
N SER A 274 20.36 9.17 -4.24
CA SER A 274 21.46 10.01 -4.76
C SER A 274 22.70 9.17 -5.06
N ARG A 275 23.13 8.36 -4.09
CA ARG A 275 24.33 7.52 -4.23
C ARG A 275 24.17 6.46 -5.33
N VAL A 276 23.02 5.79 -5.39
CA VAL A 276 22.78 4.75 -6.41
C VAL A 276 22.74 5.35 -7.82
N LEU A 277 22.09 6.51 -8.00
CA LEU A 277 22.05 7.18 -9.31
C LEU A 277 23.41 7.70 -9.75
N GLU A 278 24.24 8.19 -8.82
CA GLU A 278 25.57 8.72 -9.08
C GLU A 278 26.61 7.60 -9.35
N GLU A 279 26.54 6.50 -8.60
CA GLU A 279 27.58 5.49 -8.58
C GLU A 279 27.29 4.25 -9.44
N VAL A 280 26.02 4.05 -9.84
CA VAL A 280 25.61 2.90 -10.69
C VAL A 280 25.11 3.44 -12.03
N PRO A 281 25.95 3.48 -13.09
CA PRO A 281 25.54 3.98 -14.40
C PRO A 281 24.33 3.23 -14.96
N TYR A 282 23.60 3.85 -15.90
CA TYR A 282 22.42 3.24 -16.56
C TYR A 282 21.33 2.76 -15.58
N THR A 283 21.15 3.52 -14.50
CA THR A 283 20.10 3.33 -13.50
C THR A 283 19.06 4.44 -13.62
N LYS A 284 17.78 4.08 -13.49
CA LYS A 284 16.66 5.02 -13.45
C LYS A 284 15.96 4.88 -12.10
N LEU A 285 15.65 6.01 -11.45
CA LEU A 285 14.68 6.05 -10.35
C LEU A 285 13.27 5.96 -10.93
N ASN A 286 12.43 5.06 -10.40
CA ASN A 286 11.04 4.93 -10.74
C ASN A 286 10.16 5.67 -9.72
N GLY A 287 9.05 6.23 -10.19
CA GLY A 287 8.15 7.04 -9.38
C GLY A 287 8.59 8.50 -9.25
N HIS A 288 7.72 9.32 -8.66
CA HIS A 288 7.94 10.76 -8.54
C HIS A 288 9.14 11.06 -7.62
N PRO A 289 10.07 11.95 -8.02
CA PRO A 289 11.29 12.19 -7.23
C PRO A 289 11.03 12.82 -5.86
N GLU A 290 10.00 13.64 -5.73
CA GLU A 290 9.68 14.39 -4.50
C GLU A 290 8.39 13.92 -3.83
N LYS A 291 7.28 13.79 -4.60
CA LYS A 291 5.97 13.35 -4.09
C LYS A 291 5.93 11.83 -3.95
N ARG A 292 6.70 11.33 -2.99
CA ARG A 292 6.83 9.88 -2.74
C ARG A 292 6.84 9.53 -1.27
N LEU A 293 6.47 8.28 -0.95
CA LEU A 293 6.55 7.75 0.40
C LEU A 293 7.95 7.93 1.01
N PRO A 294 8.05 8.26 2.30
CA PRO A 294 9.32 8.58 2.94
C PRO A 294 10.33 7.43 2.92
N ASN A 295 9.86 6.19 2.87
CA ASN A 295 10.67 5.00 3.02
C ASN A 295 10.92 4.22 1.71
N ASN A 296 10.36 4.64 0.57
CA ASN A 296 10.37 3.86 -0.67
C ASN A 296 11.38 4.40 -1.69
N ALA A 297 12.26 3.53 -2.18
CA ALA A 297 13.10 3.75 -3.35
C ALA A 297 12.91 2.58 -4.32
N ASN A 298 12.65 2.89 -5.59
CA ASN A 298 12.51 1.89 -6.65
C ASN A 298 13.40 2.27 -7.83
N PHE A 299 14.22 1.33 -8.28
CA PHE A 299 15.18 1.53 -9.35
C PHE A 299 14.96 0.53 -10.46
N SER A 300 15.28 0.92 -11.70
CA SER A 300 15.49 0.01 -12.82
C SER A 300 16.95 0.09 -13.27
N PHE A 301 17.62 -1.05 -13.30
CA PHE A 301 18.99 -1.22 -13.77
C PHE A 301 18.99 -1.83 -15.15
N ARG A 302 19.53 -1.13 -16.15
CA ARG A 302 19.59 -1.67 -17.53
C ARG A 302 20.60 -2.83 -17.60
N PHE A 303 20.28 -3.77 -18.51
CA PHE A 303 21.13 -4.91 -18.89
C PHE A 303 21.29 -6.00 -17.82
N ILE A 304 20.38 -6.08 -16.85
CA ILE A 304 20.38 -7.13 -15.83
C ILE A 304 18.98 -7.69 -15.62
N GLU A 305 18.92 -8.86 -15.02
CA GLU A 305 17.70 -9.51 -14.52
C GLU A 305 17.52 -9.20 -13.02
N GLY A 306 16.35 -8.68 -12.64
CA GLY A 306 16.03 -8.30 -11.26
C GLY A 306 16.02 -9.51 -10.32
N GLU A 307 15.54 -10.67 -10.76
CA GLU A 307 15.56 -11.89 -9.94
C GLU A 307 16.99 -12.30 -9.57
N SER A 308 17.91 -12.27 -10.53
CA SER A 308 19.33 -12.53 -10.28
C SER A 308 19.93 -11.54 -9.28
N LEU A 309 19.54 -10.25 -9.37
CA LEU A 309 19.95 -9.23 -8.42
C LEU A 309 19.42 -9.53 -7.02
N LEU A 310 18.14 -9.91 -6.88
CA LEU A 310 17.53 -10.25 -5.59
C LEU A 310 18.20 -11.45 -4.93
N ILE A 311 18.45 -12.54 -5.68
CA ILE A 311 19.14 -13.72 -5.17
C ILE A 311 20.54 -13.37 -4.66
N MET A 312 21.28 -12.54 -5.39
CA MET A 312 22.62 -12.13 -4.97
C MET A 312 22.62 -11.18 -3.78
N LEU A 313 21.59 -10.35 -3.63
CA LEU A 313 21.39 -9.52 -2.43
C LEU A 313 21.07 -10.39 -1.21
N ASP A 314 20.19 -11.38 -1.36
CA ASP A 314 19.87 -12.34 -0.30
C ASP A 314 21.11 -13.12 0.19
N MET A 315 21.99 -13.54 -0.71
CA MET A 315 23.29 -14.16 -0.36
C MET A 315 24.19 -13.23 0.46
N LYS A 316 23.96 -11.90 0.39
CA LYS A 316 24.66 -10.89 1.22
C LYS A 316 23.87 -10.50 2.49
N GLY A 317 22.75 -11.20 2.76
CA GLY A 317 21.88 -10.94 3.90
C GLY A 317 20.97 -9.72 3.74
N ILE A 318 20.72 -9.26 2.52
CA ILE A 318 19.88 -8.10 2.20
C ILE A 318 18.56 -8.59 1.63
N CYS A 319 17.44 -8.35 2.34
CA CYS A 319 16.09 -8.63 1.89
C CYS A 319 15.53 -7.42 1.13
N ALA A 320 15.17 -7.63 -0.13
CA ALA A 320 14.58 -6.62 -1.00
C ALA A 320 13.56 -7.28 -1.94
N SER A 321 12.87 -6.51 -2.78
CA SER A 321 11.88 -7.01 -3.72
C SER A 321 12.07 -6.40 -5.12
N SER A 322 11.62 -7.10 -6.14
CA SER A 322 11.24 -6.47 -7.41
C SER A 322 9.82 -5.92 -7.28
N GLY A 323 9.41 -4.98 -8.12
CA GLY A 323 8.05 -4.43 -8.11
C GLY A 323 6.95 -5.50 -8.12
N SER A 324 7.19 -6.65 -8.73
CA SER A 324 6.22 -7.74 -8.93
C SER A 324 6.17 -8.79 -7.81
N ALA A 325 6.59 -8.49 -6.58
CA ALA A 325 6.65 -9.48 -5.47
C ALA A 325 5.33 -10.21 -5.18
N CYS A 326 4.17 -9.67 -5.56
CA CYS A 326 2.86 -10.30 -5.38
C CYS A 326 2.53 -11.34 -6.45
N THR A 327 3.31 -11.45 -7.52
CA THR A 327 3.15 -12.41 -8.61
C THR A 327 4.32 -13.41 -8.65
N SER A 328 4.79 -13.86 -7.47
CA SER A 328 5.86 -14.83 -7.35
C SER A 328 5.54 -16.09 -8.18
N GLY A 329 6.21 -16.22 -9.34
CA GLY A 329 5.99 -17.28 -10.34
C GLY A 329 5.61 -16.77 -11.74
N SER A 330 5.33 -15.50 -11.94
CA SER A 330 5.16 -14.90 -13.27
C SER A 330 6.50 -14.30 -13.74
N LEU A 331 6.90 -14.67 -14.95
CA LEU A 331 8.04 -14.07 -15.66
C LEU A 331 7.71 -12.66 -16.20
N ASP A 332 6.48 -12.18 -15.97
CA ASP A 332 6.03 -10.88 -16.48
C ASP A 332 6.55 -9.74 -15.60
N PRO A 333 6.99 -8.62 -16.20
CA PRO A 333 7.40 -7.44 -15.47
C PRO A 333 6.21 -6.81 -14.75
N SER A 334 6.48 -5.99 -13.73
CA SER A 334 5.46 -5.24 -13.00
C SER A 334 4.55 -4.44 -13.92
N HIS A 335 3.23 -4.61 -13.75
CA HIS A 335 2.23 -3.80 -14.45
C HIS A 335 2.38 -2.30 -14.16
N VAL A 336 2.83 -1.93 -12.96
CA VAL A 336 3.11 -0.54 -12.57
C VAL A 336 4.25 0.03 -13.40
N LEU A 337 5.35 -0.71 -13.55
CA LEU A 337 6.50 -0.27 -14.33
C LEU A 337 6.18 -0.15 -15.83
N LEU A 338 5.34 -1.03 -16.34
CA LEU A 338 4.82 -0.92 -17.71
C LEU A 338 3.90 0.30 -17.86
N ALA A 339 3.04 0.56 -16.87
CA ALA A 339 2.10 1.69 -16.90
C ALA A 339 2.81 3.05 -16.88
N ILE A 340 3.99 3.16 -16.24
CA ILE A 340 4.82 4.38 -16.31
C ILE A 340 5.70 4.47 -17.58
N GLY A 341 5.46 3.59 -18.56
CA GLY A 341 6.10 3.63 -19.87
C GLY A 341 7.46 2.96 -19.97
N LEU A 342 7.86 2.12 -19.00
CA LEU A 342 9.10 1.36 -19.11
C LEU A 342 8.95 0.22 -20.11
N PRO A 343 9.89 0.03 -21.06
CA PRO A 343 9.96 -1.17 -21.87
C PRO A 343 10.15 -2.42 -20.99
N HIS A 344 9.63 -3.58 -21.44
CA HIS A 344 9.76 -4.85 -20.73
C HIS A 344 11.19 -5.15 -20.26
N GLU A 345 12.18 -4.98 -21.15
CA GLU A 345 13.59 -5.20 -20.85
C GLU A 345 14.11 -4.38 -19.65
N ILE A 346 13.64 -3.13 -19.52
CA ILE A 346 14.07 -2.25 -18.42
C ILE A 346 13.29 -2.56 -17.16
N ALA A 347 11.99 -2.86 -17.28
CA ALA A 347 11.14 -3.18 -16.16
C ALA A 347 11.58 -4.49 -15.44
N HIS A 348 12.13 -5.46 -16.16
CA HIS A 348 12.69 -6.68 -15.59
C HIS A 348 13.89 -6.44 -14.66
N GLY A 349 14.70 -5.41 -14.90
CA GLY A 349 15.84 -5.05 -14.06
C GLY A 349 15.49 -4.22 -12.83
N SER A 350 14.29 -4.34 -12.29
CA SER A 350 13.82 -3.50 -11.18
C SER A 350 14.20 -4.02 -9.80
N LEU A 351 14.39 -3.08 -8.87
CA LEU A 351 14.66 -3.32 -7.45
C LEU A 351 13.88 -2.31 -6.62
N ARG A 352 13.05 -2.78 -5.69
CA ARG A 352 12.40 -1.98 -4.68
C ARG A 352 13.08 -2.17 -3.33
N LEU A 353 13.45 -1.08 -2.71
CA LEU A 353 14.02 -0.99 -1.37
C LEU A 353 13.11 -0.12 -0.51
N THR A 354 12.59 -0.69 0.58
CA THR A 354 11.72 0.04 1.50
C THR A 354 12.30 0.01 2.91
N LEU A 355 12.72 1.18 3.37
CA LEU A 355 13.38 1.40 4.64
C LEU A 355 12.37 1.30 5.81
N SER A 356 12.90 1.28 7.03
CA SER A 356 12.14 1.40 8.27
C SER A 356 12.86 2.33 9.24
N GLU A 357 12.23 2.63 10.37
CA GLU A 357 12.86 3.38 11.47
C GLU A 357 14.10 2.69 12.04
N GLU A 358 14.19 1.35 11.92
CA GLU A 358 15.34 0.56 12.40
C GLU A 358 16.53 0.64 11.43
N THR A 359 16.31 1.07 10.16
CA THR A 359 17.37 1.15 9.15
C THR A 359 18.43 2.18 9.55
N THR A 360 19.71 1.81 9.43
CA THR A 360 20.83 2.68 9.74
C THR A 360 21.57 3.14 8.48
N LYS A 361 22.37 4.21 8.62
CA LYS A 361 23.18 4.71 7.50
C LYS A 361 24.22 3.67 7.06
N GLU A 362 24.83 2.96 8.01
CA GLU A 362 25.83 1.92 7.74
C GLU A 362 25.22 0.75 6.95
N GLU A 363 23.96 0.39 7.25
CA GLU A 363 23.22 -0.62 6.47
C GLU A 363 22.96 -0.11 5.04
N VAL A 364 22.56 1.15 4.89
CA VAL A 364 22.36 1.76 3.57
C VAL A 364 23.67 1.81 2.78
N ASP A 365 24.79 2.20 3.39
CA ASP A 365 26.12 2.19 2.76
C ASP A 365 26.50 0.78 2.28
N TYR A 366 26.30 -0.24 3.11
CA TYR A 366 26.56 -1.64 2.74
C TYR A 366 25.69 -2.11 1.57
N VAL A 367 24.41 -1.71 1.56
CA VAL A 367 23.47 -2.03 0.47
C VAL A 367 23.92 -1.39 -0.84
N ILE A 368 24.35 -0.11 -0.82
CA ILE A 368 24.84 0.60 -2.00
C ILE A 368 26.05 -0.12 -2.60
N GLU A 369 27.06 -0.44 -1.77
CA GLU A 369 28.25 -1.15 -2.23
C GLU A 369 27.91 -2.54 -2.77
N SER A 370 26.95 -3.23 -2.14
CA SER A 370 26.47 -4.53 -2.62
C SER A 370 25.80 -4.42 -3.98
N ILE A 371 24.94 -3.42 -4.19
CA ILE A 371 24.29 -3.15 -5.49
C ILE A 371 25.33 -2.88 -6.57
N LYS A 372 26.32 -2.03 -6.30
CA LYS A 372 27.40 -1.71 -7.24
C LYS A 372 28.15 -2.95 -7.70
N GLU A 373 28.59 -3.77 -6.75
CA GLU A 373 29.30 -5.02 -7.01
C GLU A 373 28.46 -5.97 -7.87
N ILE A 374 27.20 -6.21 -7.43
CA ILE A 374 26.31 -7.19 -8.08
C ILE A 374 25.93 -6.74 -9.48
N VAL A 375 25.49 -5.47 -9.64
CA VAL A 375 25.09 -4.93 -10.95
C VAL A 375 26.27 -4.96 -11.94
N THR A 376 27.48 -4.61 -11.49
CA THR A 376 28.69 -4.72 -12.30
C THR A 376 28.95 -6.16 -12.74
N LYS A 377 28.83 -7.12 -11.81
CA LYS A 377 29.03 -8.54 -12.12
C LYS A 377 27.98 -9.06 -13.11
N LEU A 378 26.71 -8.74 -12.91
CA LEU A 378 25.63 -9.17 -13.78
C LEU A 378 25.77 -8.59 -15.20
N ARG A 379 26.14 -7.30 -15.30
CA ARG A 379 26.40 -6.65 -16.60
C ARG A 379 27.58 -7.29 -17.35
N ASN A 380 28.64 -7.62 -16.66
CA ASN A 380 29.80 -8.32 -17.28
C ASN A 380 29.44 -9.72 -17.83
N MET A 381 28.33 -10.29 -17.38
CA MET A 381 27.81 -11.59 -17.86
C MET A 381 26.71 -11.39 -18.91
N SER A 382 26.28 -10.14 -19.20
CA SER A 382 25.15 -9.82 -20.08
C SER A 382 25.62 -9.58 -21.51
N PRO A 383 25.20 -10.42 -22.51
CA PRO A 383 25.49 -10.15 -23.93
C PRO A 383 24.94 -8.80 -24.40
N LEU A 384 23.76 -8.37 -23.87
CA LEU A 384 23.17 -7.09 -24.20
C LEU A 384 24.06 -5.91 -23.77
N TYR A 385 24.72 -6.03 -22.64
CA TYR A 385 25.65 -5.00 -22.18
C TYR A 385 26.92 -4.98 -23.03
N GLU A 386 27.47 -6.12 -23.39
CA GLU A 386 28.62 -6.24 -24.27
C GLU A 386 28.38 -5.57 -25.63
N ASP A 387 27.22 -5.86 -26.24
CA ASP A 387 26.82 -5.27 -27.52
C ASP A 387 26.61 -3.75 -27.42
N PHE A 388 26.03 -3.29 -26.31
CA PHE A 388 25.85 -1.85 -26.05
C PHE A 388 27.20 -1.13 -25.95
N VAL A 389 28.14 -1.65 -25.19
CA VAL A 389 29.50 -1.07 -25.03
C VAL A 389 30.23 -1.01 -26.37
N LYS A 390 30.19 -2.10 -27.17
CA LYS A 390 30.79 -2.14 -28.51
C LYS A 390 30.21 -1.08 -29.44
N LYS A 391 28.91 -0.78 -29.38
CA LYS A 391 28.24 0.25 -30.16
C LYS A 391 28.58 1.67 -29.73
N THR A 392 28.82 1.87 -28.43
CA THR A 392 29.08 3.22 -27.87
C THR A 392 30.55 3.63 -28.03
N GLN A 393 31.47 2.67 -28.26
CA GLN A 393 32.90 2.92 -28.49
C GLN A 393 33.23 3.14 -29.98
N LYS A 394 32.26 3.03 -30.87
CA LYS A 394 32.36 3.39 -32.28
C LYS A 394 31.80 4.79 -32.56
#